data_6cc0ccc3ac8573ab73d0cecca1a77efa
#
_entry.id   6cc0ccc3ac8573ab73d0cecca1a77efa
#
_cell.length_a   1.000
_cell.length_b   1.000
_cell.length_c   1.000
_cell.angle_alpha   90.00
_cell.angle_beta   90.00
_cell.angle_gamma   90.00
#
_symmetry.space_group_name_H-M   'P 1'
#
loop_
_entity.id
_entity.type
_entity.pdbx_description
1 polymer ?
#
loop_
_entity_poly.entity_id
_entity_poly.type
_entity_poly.pdbx_seq_one_letter_code
_entity_poly.pdbx_strand_id
1 'polypeptide(L)'
;MSLRVCQVVATLDIGGIERWLLNVQRYVASRHRDDVHIDYVTLFGANGALVPEFAAAGSEVNDAQFSWRDFSSSRNRLRELLETGRYDVVHCHADYLGGVVLPVARAVDVPFRINHIHNTCFGFDERANRLRWMAGRLLRRRSLSSAQLHVGCSADALAAFVGADGSAVPTSVVYCGTPLQAYEKWVGVAQAEARAALDLPVDVPVILHVGRHVAPKNIGFLIDAFAHLRALGVEAQLLLAGSGPLTADLAASIERQGLGSQVRLLGDRDDVPRLLRAADLLALPSIHEGLPVAVVEAQAAGVRCLIADDVTREVEIVPGLVSRASLALGADGWAGRLREELNRPAPDPVQCLAAVRRSPFDLESGCERLLEMYRQGLRSAH
;
A
#
# COMPACT_ATOMS: atom_id res chain seq x y z
N MET A 1 -0.99 -30.88 -10.70
CA MET A 1 -1.28 -29.79 -11.64
C MET A 1 -0.79 -28.51 -11.01
N SER A 2 -0.12 -27.65 -11.77
CA SER A 2 0.34 -26.34 -11.27
C SER A 2 -0.87 -25.43 -11.06
N LEU A 3 -0.91 -24.70 -9.95
CA LEU A 3 -1.94 -23.72 -9.60
C LEU A 3 -1.81 -22.49 -10.50
N ARG A 4 -2.84 -22.14 -11.25
CA ARG A 4 -2.87 -20.96 -12.13
C ARG A 4 -3.71 -19.85 -11.50
N VAL A 5 -3.07 -18.71 -11.22
CA VAL A 5 -3.70 -17.56 -10.56
C VAL A 5 -3.67 -16.35 -11.50
N CYS A 6 -4.81 -15.70 -11.68
CA CYS A 6 -4.91 -14.40 -12.32
C CYS A 6 -5.09 -13.30 -11.26
N GLN A 7 -4.11 -12.41 -11.15
CA GLN A 7 -4.23 -11.18 -10.34
C GLN A 7 -4.81 -10.07 -11.22
N VAL A 8 -5.96 -9.52 -10.85
CA VAL A 8 -6.57 -8.41 -11.60
C VAL A 8 -6.38 -7.12 -10.82
N VAL A 9 -5.71 -6.16 -11.42
CA VAL A 9 -5.33 -4.86 -10.83
C VAL A 9 -5.82 -3.70 -11.68
N ALA A 10 -5.86 -2.49 -11.12
CA ALA A 10 -6.18 -1.29 -11.90
C ALA A 10 -5.06 -0.97 -12.91
N THR A 11 -3.85 -0.80 -12.44
CA THR A 11 -2.61 -0.57 -13.19
C THR A 11 -1.45 -1.27 -12.48
N LEU A 12 -0.26 -1.29 -13.09
CA LEU A 12 0.99 -1.74 -12.44
C LEU A 12 2.00 -0.59 -12.36
N ASP A 13 1.54 0.56 -11.90
CA ASP A 13 2.38 1.72 -11.60
C ASP A 13 3.08 1.58 -10.22
N ILE A 14 3.86 2.60 -9.84
CA ILE A 14 4.54 2.61 -8.55
C ILE A 14 3.54 2.92 -7.44
N GLY A 15 3.22 1.91 -6.64
CA GLY A 15 2.30 2.00 -5.49
C GLY A 15 2.57 0.89 -4.47
N GLY A 16 1.93 0.99 -3.30
CA GLY A 16 2.11 0.02 -2.21
C GLY A 16 1.61 -1.38 -2.57
N ILE A 17 0.44 -1.46 -3.24
CA ILE A 17 -0.18 -2.71 -3.67
C ILE A 17 0.67 -3.37 -4.76
N GLU A 18 1.06 -2.60 -5.76
CA GLU A 18 1.81 -3.07 -6.91
C GLU A 18 3.21 -3.57 -6.49
N ARG A 19 3.88 -2.85 -5.59
CA ARG A 19 5.16 -3.31 -5.02
C ARG A 19 5.00 -4.57 -4.18
N TRP A 20 3.93 -4.67 -3.38
CA TRP A 20 3.63 -5.89 -2.64
C TRP A 20 3.38 -7.07 -3.58
N LEU A 21 2.57 -6.90 -4.62
CA LEU A 21 2.31 -7.94 -5.63
C LEU A 21 3.58 -8.36 -6.37
N LEU A 22 4.47 -7.42 -6.69
CA LEU A 22 5.78 -7.72 -7.28
C LEU A 22 6.65 -8.55 -6.33
N ASN A 23 6.64 -8.24 -5.04
CA ASN A 23 7.36 -9.03 -4.04
C ASN A 23 6.76 -10.44 -3.88
N VAL A 24 5.43 -10.58 -3.91
CA VAL A 24 4.75 -11.89 -3.97
C VAL A 24 5.17 -12.66 -5.22
N GLN A 25 5.20 -12.01 -6.38
CA GLN A 25 5.62 -12.63 -7.64
C GLN A 25 7.08 -13.13 -7.57
N ARG A 26 7.99 -12.30 -7.07
CA ARG A 26 9.40 -12.68 -6.88
C ARG A 26 9.56 -13.84 -5.91
N TYR A 27 8.77 -13.86 -4.83
CA TYR A 27 8.76 -14.97 -3.89
C TYR A 27 8.29 -16.26 -4.55
N VAL A 28 7.17 -16.25 -5.27
CA VAL A 28 6.64 -17.41 -6.00
C VAL A 28 7.64 -17.90 -7.06
N ALA A 29 8.20 -17.00 -7.84
CA ALA A 29 9.21 -17.34 -8.86
C ALA A 29 10.46 -18.01 -8.27
N SER A 30 10.82 -17.67 -7.02
CA SER A 30 12.00 -18.22 -6.36
C SER A 30 11.76 -19.53 -5.61
N ARG A 31 10.55 -19.76 -5.08
CA ARG A 31 10.26 -20.87 -4.15
C ARG A 31 9.22 -21.87 -4.66
N HIS A 32 8.32 -21.43 -5.58
CA HIS A 32 7.14 -22.19 -6.01
C HIS A 32 6.95 -22.22 -7.53
N ARG A 33 8.04 -22.00 -8.29
CA ARG A 33 8.00 -21.85 -9.76
C ARG A 33 7.31 -23.01 -10.48
N ASP A 34 7.51 -24.22 -10.00
CA ASP A 34 6.97 -25.43 -10.64
C ASP A 34 5.51 -25.71 -10.22
N ASP A 35 5.10 -25.16 -9.09
CA ASP A 35 3.80 -25.45 -8.47
C ASP A 35 2.76 -24.37 -8.68
N VAL A 36 3.19 -23.10 -8.87
CA VAL A 36 2.31 -21.94 -8.93
C VAL A 36 2.72 -21.02 -10.07
N HIS A 37 1.74 -20.66 -10.89
CA HIS A 37 1.90 -19.67 -11.96
C HIS A 37 0.94 -18.51 -11.73
N ILE A 38 1.47 -17.28 -11.71
CA ILE A 38 0.69 -16.07 -11.50
C ILE A 38 0.85 -15.15 -12.72
N ASP A 39 -0.29 -14.81 -13.33
CA ASP A 39 -0.38 -13.80 -14.39
C ASP A 39 -1.16 -12.59 -13.90
N TYR A 40 -0.99 -11.47 -14.58
CA TYR A 40 -1.61 -10.20 -14.24
C TYR A 40 -2.49 -9.69 -15.38
N VAL A 41 -3.67 -9.21 -15.02
CA VAL A 41 -4.57 -8.47 -15.93
C VAL A 41 -4.76 -7.07 -15.37
N THR A 42 -4.31 -6.07 -16.11
CA THR A 42 -4.55 -4.65 -15.80
C THR A 42 -5.88 -4.22 -16.42
N LEU A 43 -6.62 -3.37 -15.71
CA LEU A 43 -7.88 -2.82 -16.22
C LEU A 43 -7.66 -1.57 -17.09
N PHE A 44 -6.69 -0.72 -16.75
CA PHE A 44 -6.50 0.60 -17.33
C PHE A 44 -5.13 0.79 -17.97
N GLY A 45 -4.66 -0.20 -18.69
CA GLY A 45 -3.41 -0.13 -19.47
C GLY A 45 -2.26 -0.96 -18.90
N ALA A 46 -1.51 -1.59 -19.80
CA ALA A 46 -0.32 -2.40 -19.48
C ALA A 46 1.00 -1.59 -19.54
N ASN A 47 0.94 -0.26 -19.43
CA ASN A 47 2.10 0.62 -19.54
C ASN A 47 2.65 1.06 -18.14
N GLY A 48 2.23 0.42 -17.08
CA GLY A 48 2.69 0.74 -15.73
C GLY A 48 4.20 0.55 -15.56
N ALA A 49 4.81 1.39 -14.74
CA ALA A 49 6.26 1.43 -14.55
C ALA A 49 6.87 0.10 -14.06
N LEU A 50 6.08 -0.74 -13.37
CA LEU A 50 6.53 -2.04 -12.84
C LEU A 50 6.30 -3.22 -13.79
N VAL A 51 5.62 -3.04 -14.93
CA VAL A 51 5.34 -4.12 -15.90
C VAL A 51 6.61 -4.88 -16.32
N PRO A 52 7.74 -4.22 -16.66
CA PRO A 52 8.97 -4.93 -17.00
C PRO A 52 9.49 -5.84 -15.89
N GLU A 53 9.30 -5.44 -14.63
CA GLU A 53 9.76 -6.21 -13.47
C GLU A 53 8.89 -7.46 -13.23
N PHE A 54 7.57 -7.37 -13.47
CA PHE A 54 6.67 -8.52 -13.42
C PHE A 54 7.00 -9.52 -14.54
N ALA A 55 7.25 -9.05 -15.76
CA ALA A 55 7.66 -9.89 -16.87
C ALA A 55 9.01 -10.58 -16.61
N ALA A 56 9.99 -9.84 -16.06
CA ALA A 56 11.28 -10.40 -15.66
C ALA A 56 11.15 -11.46 -14.54
N ALA A 57 10.14 -11.35 -13.68
CA ALA A 57 9.80 -12.33 -12.65
C ALA A 57 8.96 -13.50 -13.18
N GLY A 58 8.72 -13.59 -14.50
CA GLY A 58 8.10 -14.73 -15.16
C GLY A 58 6.57 -14.70 -15.30
N SER A 59 5.94 -13.52 -15.09
CA SER A 59 4.50 -13.35 -15.28
C SER A 59 4.17 -12.83 -16.67
N GLU A 60 3.03 -13.25 -17.22
CA GLU A 60 2.38 -12.53 -18.31
C GLU A 60 1.56 -11.35 -17.75
N VAL A 61 1.64 -10.20 -18.43
CA VAL A 61 0.85 -9.00 -18.11
C VAL A 61 -0.01 -8.66 -19.30
N ASN A 62 -1.32 -8.80 -19.12
CA ASN A 62 -2.32 -8.54 -20.14
C ASN A 62 -3.17 -7.31 -19.80
N ASP A 63 -3.64 -6.58 -20.82
CA ASP A 63 -4.47 -5.39 -20.65
C ASP A 63 -5.91 -5.67 -21.07
N ALA A 64 -6.84 -5.55 -20.13
CA ALA A 64 -8.27 -5.65 -20.42
C ALA A 64 -8.83 -4.43 -21.16
N GLN A 65 -8.09 -3.32 -21.25
CA GLN A 65 -8.47 -2.06 -21.90
C GLN A 65 -9.87 -1.59 -21.45
N PHE A 66 -10.09 -1.58 -20.13
CA PHE A 66 -11.39 -1.30 -19.58
C PHE A 66 -11.83 0.15 -19.82
N SER A 67 -13.01 0.33 -20.39
CA SER A 67 -13.62 1.62 -20.64
C SER A 67 -15.12 1.59 -20.31
N TRP A 68 -15.57 2.58 -19.54
CA TRP A 68 -17.00 2.77 -19.28
C TRP A 68 -17.79 3.14 -20.53
N ARG A 69 -17.15 3.76 -21.55
CA ARG A 69 -17.78 4.15 -22.82
C ARG A 69 -18.03 2.95 -23.73
N ASP A 70 -17.18 1.93 -23.62
CA ASP A 70 -17.30 0.67 -24.36
C ASP A 70 -17.24 -0.53 -23.42
N PHE A 71 -18.22 -0.56 -22.53
CA PHE A 71 -18.32 -1.56 -21.48
C PHE A 71 -18.44 -3.00 -22.03
N SER A 72 -19.16 -3.16 -23.16
CA SER A 72 -19.39 -4.47 -23.77
C SER A 72 -18.09 -5.07 -24.30
N SER A 73 -17.32 -4.32 -25.08
CA SER A 73 -16.03 -4.78 -25.61
C SER A 73 -15.02 -5.05 -24.50
N SER A 74 -14.95 -4.17 -23.50
CA SER A 74 -14.08 -4.35 -22.33
C SER A 74 -14.41 -5.64 -21.58
N ARG A 75 -15.71 -5.91 -21.38
CA ARG A 75 -16.17 -7.15 -20.72
C ARG A 75 -15.83 -8.39 -21.56
N ASN A 76 -16.03 -8.35 -22.88
CA ASN A 76 -15.71 -9.46 -23.77
C ASN A 76 -14.21 -9.73 -23.79
N ARG A 77 -13.38 -8.69 -23.86
CA ARG A 77 -11.93 -8.83 -23.77
C ARG A 77 -11.47 -9.45 -22.44
N LEU A 78 -11.99 -8.98 -21.33
CA LEU A 78 -11.71 -9.58 -20.03
C LEU A 78 -12.13 -11.06 -19.99
N ARG A 79 -13.30 -11.39 -20.56
CA ARG A 79 -13.77 -12.76 -20.70
C ARG A 79 -12.77 -13.61 -21.48
N GLU A 80 -12.35 -13.17 -22.67
CA GLU A 80 -11.40 -13.86 -23.53
C GLU A 80 -10.07 -14.14 -22.82
N LEU A 81 -9.54 -13.14 -22.08
CA LEU A 81 -8.31 -13.26 -21.30
C LEU A 81 -8.45 -14.35 -20.22
N LEU A 82 -9.58 -14.37 -19.50
CA LEU A 82 -9.81 -15.35 -18.44
C LEU A 82 -10.07 -16.76 -18.98
N GLU A 83 -10.79 -16.91 -20.10
CA GLU A 83 -11.04 -18.20 -20.77
C GLU A 83 -9.73 -18.79 -21.34
N THR A 84 -8.92 -17.97 -22.01
CA THR A 84 -7.64 -18.40 -22.58
C THR A 84 -6.64 -18.81 -21.50
N GLY A 85 -6.58 -18.05 -20.41
CA GLY A 85 -5.66 -18.29 -19.30
C GLY A 85 -5.98 -19.55 -18.47
N ARG A 86 -7.22 -20.06 -18.51
CA ARG A 86 -7.67 -21.25 -17.75
C ARG A 86 -7.24 -21.21 -16.30
N TYR A 87 -7.56 -20.10 -15.62
CA TYR A 87 -7.15 -19.86 -14.24
C TYR A 87 -8.00 -20.64 -13.24
N ASP A 88 -7.34 -21.21 -12.23
CA ASP A 88 -8.00 -21.82 -11.07
C ASP A 88 -8.51 -20.73 -10.10
N VAL A 89 -7.79 -19.63 -10.01
CA VAL A 89 -8.09 -18.50 -9.11
C VAL A 89 -8.09 -17.19 -9.87
N VAL A 90 -9.12 -16.37 -9.67
CA VAL A 90 -9.11 -14.93 -9.98
C VAL A 90 -9.10 -14.14 -8.69
N HIS A 91 -8.03 -13.38 -8.45
CA HIS A 91 -7.85 -12.53 -7.30
C HIS A 91 -7.88 -11.07 -7.73
N CYS A 92 -8.96 -10.36 -7.44
CA CYS A 92 -9.21 -8.99 -7.88
C CYS A 92 -8.81 -8.00 -6.79
N HIS A 93 -7.89 -7.08 -7.11
CA HIS A 93 -7.36 -6.03 -6.24
C HIS A 93 -7.94 -4.64 -6.56
N ALA A 94 -9.03 -4.58 -7.30
CA ALA A 94 -9.59 -3.33 -7.78
C ALA A 94 -10.83 -2.88 -6.98
N ASP A 95 -10.91 -3.23 -5.70
CA ASP A 95 -11.96 -2.86 -4.76
C ASP A 95 -13.38 -3.07 -5.36
N TYR A 96 -14.15 -1.96 -5.56
CA TYR A 96 -15.51 -2.03 -6.11
C TYR A 96 -15.58 -2.49 -7.58
N LEU A 97 -14.50 -2.35 -8.37
CA LEU A 97 -14.44 -2.89 -9.74
C LEU A 97 -14.46 -4.42 -9.77
N GLY A 98 -14.25 -5.07 -8.63
CA GLY A 98 -14.58 -6.48 -8.45
C GLY A 98 -16.02 -6.82 -8.89
N GLY A 99 -16.96 -5.84 -8.82
CA GLY A 99 -18.32 -5.96 -9.35
C GLY A 99 -18.43 -6.03 -10.88
N VAL A 100 -17.33 -5.75 -11.60
CA VAL A 100 -17.19 -6.00 -13.04
C VAL A 100 -16.45 -7.31 -13.28
N VAL A 101 -15.32 -7.49 -12.62
CA VAL A 101 -14.37 -8.60 -12.85
C VAL A 101 -14.95 -9.94 -12.41
N LEU A 102 -15.44 -10.04 -11.19
CA LEU A 102 -15.84 -11.33 -10.59
C LEU A 102 -17.09 -11.96 -11.24
N PRO A 103 -18.12 -11.19 -11.71
CA PRO A 103 -19.19 -11.74 -12.51
C PRO A 103 -18.71 -12.32 -13.85
N VAL A 104 -17.68 -11.73 -14.47
CA VAL A 104 -17.07 -12.30 -15.71
C VAL A 104 -16.34 -13.59 -15.38
N ALA A 105 -15.49 -13.60 -14.34
CA ALA A 105 -14.80 -14.79 -13.89
C ALA A 105 -15.76 -15.93 -13.53
N ARG A 106 -16.92 -15.62 -12.90
CA ARG A 106 -17.97 -16.58 -12.64
C ARG A 106 -18.60 -17.14 -13.92
N ALA A 107 -18.81 -16.30 -14.93
CA ALA A 107 -19.44 -16.70 -16.18
C ALA A 107 -18.55 -17.56 -17.09
N VAL A 108 -17.25 -17.63 -16.81
CA VAL A 108 -16.27 -18.50 -17.46
C VAL A 108 -15.78 -19.61 -16.53
N ASP A 109 -16.57 -19.91 -15.50
CA ASP A 109 -16.39 -21.02 -14.57
C ASP A 109 -15.03 -21.06 -13.85
N VAL A 110 -14.42 -19.86 -13.54
CA VAL A 110 -13.24 -19.84 -12.69
C VAL A 110 -13.60 -20.39 -11.31
N PRO A 111 -12.92 -21.46 -10.84
CA PRO A 111 -13.32 -22.18 -9.63
C PRO A 111 -13.32 -21.33 -8.37
N PHE A 112 -12.28 -20.50 -8.16
CA PHE A 112 -12.16 -19.69 -6.95
C PHE A 112 -11.98 -18.20 -7.27
N ARG A 113 -12.83 -17.35 -6.69
CA ARG A 113 -12.90 -15.91 -6.98
C ARG A 113 -12.79 -15.10 -5.70
N ILE A 114 -11.78 -14.26 -5.64
CA ILE A 114 -11.45 -13.44 -4.45
C ILE A 114 -11.60 -11.96 -4.79
N ASN A 115 -12.25 -11.20 -3.91
CA ASN A 115 -12.20 -9.74 -3.92
C ASN A 115 -11.30 -9.25 -2.80
N HIS A 116 -10.20 -8.58 -3.14
CA HIS A 116 -9.26 -8.02 -2.17
C HIS A 116 -9.44 -6.49 -2.08
N ILE A 117 -9.71 -6.02 -0.89
CA ILE A 117 -10.02 -4.64 -0.57
C ILE A 117 -8.77 -3.98 0.01
N HIS A 118 -8.35 -2.88 -0.60
CA HIS A 118 -7.12 -2.17 -0.24
C HIS A 118 -7.36 -0.76 0.30
N ASN A 119 -8.61 -0.29 0.30
CA ASN A 119 -8.94 1.07 0.73
C ASN A 119 -10.06 1.07 1.77
N THR A 120 -10.05 2.08 2.65
CA THR A 120 -11.15 2.39 3.56
C THR A 120 -12.13 3.41 2.98
N CYS A 121 -11.72 4.14 1.92
CA CYS A 121 -12.52 5.15 1.24
C CYS A 121 -12.55 4.89 -0.26
N PHE A 122 -13.75 4.81 -0.84
CA PHE A 122 -13.93 4.42 -2.25
C PHE A 122 -14.30 5.60 -3.16
N GLY A 123 -14.25 6.83 -2.67
CA GLY A 123 -14.51 8.04 -3.45
C GLY A 123 -15.94 8.17 -3.98
N PHE A 124 -16.90 7.48 -3.36
CA PHE A 124 -18.33 7.59 -3.66
C PHE A 124 -19.03 8.42 -2.58
N ASP A 125 -19.01 9.74 -2.78
CA ASP A 125 -19.78 10.64 -1.94
C ASP A 125 -21.16 10.90 -2.57
N GLU A 126 -22.23 10.57 -1.85
CA GLU A 126 -23.61 10.79 -2.28
C GLU A 126 -23.88 12.27 -2.54
N ARG A 127 -23.29 13.16 -1.72
CA ARG A 127 -23.46 14.61 -1.82
C ARG A 127 -22.78 15.19 -3.05
N ALA A 128 -21.66 14.58 -3.48
CA ALA A 128 -20.89 15.07 -4.63
C ALA A 128 -21.50 14.60 -5.96
N ASN A 129 -21.93 13.32 -6.07
CA ASN A 129 -22.54 12.78 -7.30
C ASN A 129 -23.38 11.53 -7.03
N ARG A 130 -24.71 11.72 -6.97
CA ARG A 130 -25.67 10.65 -6.68
C ARG A 130 -25.65 9.48 -7.67
N LEU A 131 -25.46 9.74 -8.96
CA LEU A 131 -25.39 8.69 -9.97
C LEU A 131 -24.13 7.83 -9.78
N ARG A 132 -22.99 8.47 -9.53
CA ARG A 132 -21.72 7.78 -9.25
C ARG A 132 -21.81 6.96 -7.96
N TRP A 133 -22.43 7.49 -6.93
CA TRP A 133 -22.69 6.79 -5.68
C TRP A 133 -23.58 5.55 -5.88
N MET A 134 -24.68 5.66 -6.65
CA MET A 134 -25.56 4.52 -6.98
C MET A 134 -24.82 3.45 -7.78
N ALA A 135 -24.01 3.85 -8.77
CA ALA A 135 -23.18 2.93 -9.55
C ALA A 135 -22.16 2.18 -8.65
N GLY A 136 -21.50 2.89 -7.75
CA GLY A 136 -20.59 2.31 -6.77
C GLY A 136 -21.27 1.28 -5.86
N ARG A 137 -22.47 1.59 -5.36
CA ARG A 137 -23.27 0.64 -4.57
C ARG A 137 -23.67 -0.60 -5.35
N LEU A 138 -24.05 -0.45 -6.62
CA LEU A 138 -24.37 -1.58 -7.47
C LEU A 138 -23.14 -2.47 -7.72
N LEU A 139 -22.00 -1.87 -8.04
CA LEU A 139 -20.77 -2.61 -8.25
C LEU A 139 -20.32 -3.34 -6.98
N ARG A 140 -20.40 -2.65 -5.82
CA ARG A 140 -20.12 -3.28 -4.53
C ARG A 140 -21.03 -4.49 -4.28
N ARG A 141 -22.35 -4.37 -4.48
CA ARG A 141 -23.29 -5.50 -4.34
C ARG A 141 -22.96 -6.65 -5.27
N ARG A 142 -22.62 -6.36 -6.52
CA ARG A 142 -22.21 -7.40 -7.50
C ARG A 142 -20.91 -8.07 -7.10
N SER A 143 -19.93 -7.31 -6.59
CA SER A 143 -18.69 -7.87 -6.05
C SER A 143 -18.99 -8.80 -4.87
N LEU A 144 -19.79 -8.33 -3.89
CA LEU A 144 -20.17 -9.12 -2.71
C LEU A 144 -20.88 -10.44 -3.06
N SER A 145 -21.67 -10.49 -4.15
CA SER A 145 -22.40 -11.68 -4.56
C SER A 145 -21.65 -12.60 -5.53
N SER A 146 -20.52 -12.16 -6.08
CA SER A 146 -19.77 -12.91 -7.12
C SER A 146 -18.45 -13.49 -6.62
N ALA A 147 -17.91 -12.97 -5.53
CA ALA A 147 -16.76 -13.54 -4.83
C ALA A 147 -17.16 -14.77 -4.03
N GLN A 148 -16.20 -15.66 -3.77
CA GLN A 148 -16.31 -16.76 -2.80
C GLN A 148 -15.55 -16.46 -1.52
N LEU A 149 -14.65 -15.46 -1.58
CA LEU A 149 -13.93 -14.92 -0.42
C LEU A 149 -13.73 -13.41 -0.58
N HIS A 150 -13.98 -12.66 0.49
CA HIS A 150 -13.57 -11.26 0.59
C HIS A 150 -12.33 -11.16 1.48
N VAL A 151 -11.30 -10.53 0.95
CA VAL A 151 -10.05 -10.29 1.67
C VAL A 151 -9.89 -8.79 1.87
N GLY A 152 -9.46 -8.36 3.06
CA GLY A 152 -9.01 -6.99 3.30
C GLY A 152 -7.51 -6.93 3.55
N CYS A 153 -6.84 -5.88 3.11
CA CYS A 153 -5.47 -5.60 3.51
C CYS A 153 -5.37 -5.22 5.00
N SER A 154 -6.50 -4.86 5.61
CA SER A 154 -6.73 -4.63 7.04
C SER A 154 -8.18 -4.98 7.38
N ALA A 155 -8.49 -5.19 8.67
CA ALA A 155 -9.86 -5.39 9.11
C ALA A 155 -10.72 -4.14 8.85
N ASP A 156 -10.13 -2.95 8.99
CA ASP A 156 -10.81 -1.69 8.71
C ASP A 156 -11.18 -1.55 7.23
N ALA A 157 -10.28 -1.90 6.30
CA ALA A 157 -10.57 -1.89 4.86
C ALA A 157 -11.68 -2.90 4.52
N LEU A 158 -11.62 -4.09 5.10
CA LEU A 158 -12.64 -5.11 4.91
C LEU A 158 -14.00 -4.66 5.46
N ALA A 159 -14.05 -4.13 6.67
CA ALA A 159 -15.27 -3.62 7.30
C ALA A 159 -15.89 -2.45 6.51
N ALA A 160 -15.06 -1.52 6.01
CA ALA A 160 -15.52 -0.41 5.17
C ALA A 160 -16.17 -0.89 3.87
N PHE A 161 -15.69 -1.99 3.30
CA PHE A 161 -16.26 -2.56 2.08
C PHE A 161 -17.48 -3.43 2.35
N VAL A 162 -17.41 -4.34 3.31
CA VAL A 162 -18.50 -5.27 3.62
C VAL A 162 -19.67 -4.54 4.28
N GLY A 163 -19.40 -3.54 5.14
CA GLY A 163 -20.41 -2.75 5.85
C GLY A 163 -20.99 -3.48 7.06
N ALA A 164 -21.90 -2.78 7.76
CA ALA A 164 -22.51 -3.26 9.01
C ALA A 164 -23.37 -4.53 8.83
N ASP A 165 -23.93 -4.74 7.64
CA ASP A 165 -24.78 -5.90 7.34
C ASP A 165 -23.99 -7.21 7.21
N GLY A 166 -22.65 -7.12 7.24
CA GLY A 166 -21.78 -8.27 7.06
C GLY A 166 -21.75 -8.81 5.63
N SER A 167 -21.09 -9.93 5.44
CA SER A 167 -21.06 -10.68 4.17
C SER A 167 -21.62 -12.08 4.38
N ALA A 168 -22.46 -12.56 3.45
CA ALA A 168 -22.86 -13.95 3.39
C ALA A 168 -21.71 -14.88 2.92
N VAL A 169 -20.62 -14.29 2.41
CA VAL A 169 -19.44 -14.97 1.91
C VAL A 169 -18.34 -14.87 2.98
N PRO A 170 -17.49 -15.90 3.17
CA PRO A 170 -16.36 -15.84 4.08
C PRO A 170 -15.49 -14.61 3.88
N THR A 171 -14.89 -14.15 4.98
CA THR A 171 -13.99 -12.99 4.99
C THR A 171 -12.65 -13.35 5.63
N SER A 172 -11.56 -12.71 5.20
CA SER A 172 -10.22 -12.89 5.75
C SER A 172 -9.41 -11.60 5.68
N VAL A 173 -8.38 -11.49 6.49
CA VAL A 173 -7.40 -10.39 6.39
C VAL A 173 -6.08 -10.98 5.90
N VAL A 174 -5.51 -10.38 4.86
CA VAL A 174 -4.19 -10.68 4.33
C VAL A 174 -3.39 -9.38 4.25
N TYR A 175 -2.47 -9.22 5.18
CA TYR A 175 -1.64 -8.03 5.23
C TYR A 175 -0.63 -7.99 4.08
N CYS A 176 -0.40 -6.79 3.55
CA CYS A 176 0.68 -6.55 2.60
C CYS A 176 2.03 -6.65 3.32
N GLY A 177 2.68 -7.79 3.18
CA GLY A 177 3.95 -8.08 3.85
C GLY A 177 5.11 -7.28 3.30
N THR A 178 6.11 -7.03 4.15
CA THR A 178 7.33 -6.30 3.85
C THR A 178 8.51 -7.26 3.67
N PRO A 179 9.37 -7.10 2.63
CA PRO A 179 10.56 -7.93 2.42
C PRO A 179 11.65 -7.54 3.42
N LEU A 180 11.68 -8.19 4.58
CA LEU A 180 12.53 -7.82 5.72
C LEU A 180 14.02 -7.97 5.45
N GLN A 181 14.44 -8.80 4.49
CA GLN A 181 15.84 -8.95 4.08
C GLN A 181 16.46 -7.63 3.59
N ALA A 182 15.65 -6.74 3.02
CA ALA A 182 16.10 -5.41 2.61
C ALA A 182 16.52 -4.54 3.80
N TYR A 183 15.89 -4.74 4.97
CA TYR A 183 16.15 -3.99 6.21
C TYR A 183 17.30 -4.58 7.02
N GLU A 184 17.54 -5.89 6.96
CA GLU A 184 18.65 -6.56 7.64
C GLU A 184 20.00 -5.93 7.33
N LYS A 185 20.22 -5.52 6.09
CA LYS A 185 21.46 -4.88 5.63
C LYS A 185 21.73 -3.56 6.35
N TRP A 186 20.68 -2.88 6.82
CA TRP A 186 20.75 -1.53 7.39
C TRP A 186 20.73 -1.50 8.91
N VAL A 187 20.24 -2.55 9.57
CA VAL A 187 20.17 -2.61 11.04
C VAL A 187 21.55 -2.46 11.70
N GLY A 188 22.60 -3.00 11.09
CA GLY A 188 23.98 -2.89 11.59
C GLY A 188 24.74 -1.66 11.09
N VAL A 189 24.20 -0.88 10.15
CA VAL A 189 24.82 0.31 9.60
C VAL A 189 24.62 1.50 10.55
N ALA A 190 25.64 2.29 10.80
CA ALA A 190 25.52 3.50 11.59
C ALA A 190 24.61 4.53 10.89
N GLN A 191 23.74 5.22 11.65
CA GLN A 191 22.85 6.26 11.09
C GLN A 191 23.64 7.36 10.37
N ALA A 192 24.79 7.75 10.93
CA ALA A 192 25.70 8.74 10.32
C ALA A 192 26.18 8.32 8.92
N GLU A 193 26.46 7.03 8.71
CA GLU A 193 26.86 6.50 7.40
C GLU A 193 25.70 6.57 6.40
N ALA A 194 24.48 6.19 6.82
CA ALA A 194 23.31 6.31 5.98
C ALA A 194 22.99 7.76 5.61
N ARG A 195 23.22 8.71 6.54
CA ARG A 195 23.07 10.16 6.31
C ARG A 195 24.11 10.71 5.36
N ALA A 196 25.38 10.34 5.54
CA ALA A 196 26.47 10.77 4.65
C ALA A 196 26.22 10.36 3.19
N ALA A 197 25.69 9.14 2.97
CA ALA A 197 25.33 8.66 1.63
C ALA A 197 24.15 9.39 0.98
N LEU A 198 23.47 10.27 1.72
CA LEU A 198 22.31 11.07 1.27
C LEU A 198 22.61 12.59 1.33
N ASP A 199 23.86 12.97 1.60
CA ASP A 199 24.28 14.36 1.83
C ASP A 199 23.41 15.05 2.90
N LEU A 200 23.20 14.35 4.04
CA LEU A 200 22.44 14.86 5.18
C LEU A 200 23.37 15.18 6.36
N PRO A 201 23.09 16.25 7.10
CA PRO A 201 23.84 16.58 8.32
C PRO A 201 23.69 15.44 9.36
N VAL A 202 24.78 15.15 10.07
CA VAL A 202 24.78 14.06 11.08
C VAL A 202 23.99 14.44 12.33
N ASP A 203 24.07 15.71 12.74
CA ASP A 203 23.52 16.19 14.02
C ASP A 203 22.15 16.87 13.89
N VAL A 204 21.57 16.92 12.68
CA VAL A 204 20.27 17.52 12.43
C VAL A 204 19.21 16.42 12.31
N PRO A 205 18.12 16.46 13.09
CA PRO A 205 17.03 15.49 12.99
C PRO A 205 16.43 15.40 11.59
N VAL A 206 16.11 14.18 11.16
CA VAL A 206 15.53 13.89 9.84
C VAL A 206 14.13 13.31 10.01
N ILE A 207 13.14 14.04 9.49
CA ILE A 207 11.77 13.57 9.36
C ILE A 207 11.59 13.03 7.94
N LEU A 208 11.02 11.85 7.81
CA LEU A 208 10.77 11.20 6.52
C LEU A 208 9.27 11.00 6.30
N HIS A 209 8.82 11.27 5.09
CA HIS A 209 7.53 10.80 4.58
C HIS A 209 7.77 9.88 3.38
N VAL A 210 7.10 8.73 3.33
CA VAL A 210 7.16 7.79 2.21
C VAL A 210 5.74 7.54 1.70
N GLY A 211 5.48 7.91 0.45
CA GLY A 211 4.18 7.67 -0.16
C GLY A 211 3.93 8.51 -1.41
N ARG A 212 2.91 8.14 -2.19
CA ARG A 212 2.51 8.89 -3.39
C ARG A 212 2.04 10.29 -3.05
N HIS A 213 2.35 11.27 -3.87
CA HIS A 213 1.93 12.67 -3.71
C HIS A 213 0.48 12.84 -4.20
N VAL A 214 -0.47 12.36 -3.38
CA VAL A 214 -1.92 12.41 -3.63
C VAL A 214 -2.66 12.97 -2.40
N ALA A 215 -3.86 13.49 -2.60
CA ALA A 215 -4.63 14.17 -1.54
C ALA A 215 -4.80 13.36 -0.23
N PRO A 216 -5.09 12.03 -0.26
CA PRO A 216 -5.22 11.26 0.97
C PRO A 216 -3.97 11.22 1.85
N LYS A 217 -2.76 11.39 1.29
CA LYS A 217 -1.49 11.40 2.04
C LYS A 217 -1.25 12.72 2.78
N ASN A 218 -1.97 13.78 2.43
CA ASN A 218 -1.99 15.05 3.14
C ASN A 218 -0.60 15.70 3.38
N ILE A 219 0.29 15.57 2.38
CA ILE A 219 1.70 16.01 2.50
C ILE A 219 1.80 17.53 2.66
N GLY A 220 0.87 18.29 2.06
CA GLY A 220 0.81 19.75 2.24
C GLY A 220 0.67 20.13 3.72
N PHE A 221 -0.19 19.42 4.46
CA PHE A 221 -0.32 19.60 5.90
C PHE A 221 0.99 19.29 6.66
N LEU A 222 1.75 18.27 6.23
CA LEU A 222 3.05 17.98 6.83
C LEU A 222 4.07 19.08 6.58
N ILE A 223 4.08 19.69 5.39
CA ILE A 223 4.93 20.84 5.08
C ILE A 223 4.57 22.02 5.98
N ASP A 224 3.27 22.29 6.18
CA ASP A 224 2.80 23.35 7.07
C ASP A 224 3.20 23.05 8.54
N ALA A 225 3.02 21.82 9.01
CA ALA A 225 3.46 21.41 10.34
C ALA A 225 4.99 21.54 10.52
N PHE A 226 5.77 21.24 9.49
CA PHE A 226 7.20 21.40 9.49
C PHE A 226 7.62 22.89 9.55
N ALA A 227 6.92 23.79 8.86
CA ALA A 227 7.13 25.21 8.98
C ALA A 227 6.91 25.71 10.41
N HIS A 228 5.83 25.29 11.07
CA HIS A 228 5.57 25.57 12.47
C HIS A 228 6.65 24.98 13.41
N LEU A 229 7.13 23.75 13.14
CA LEU A 229 8.23 23.14 13.90
C LEU A 229 9.49 24.00 13.87
N ARG A 230 9.83 24.56 12.71
CA ARG A 230 10.95 25.50 12.57
C ARG A 230 10.71 26.81 13.32
N ALA A 231 9.50 27.33 13.30
CA ALA A 231 9.13 28.51 14.08
C ALA A 231 9.28 28.30 15.61
N LEU A 232 9.19 27.05 16.07
CA LEU A 232 9.50 26.64 17.45
C LEU A 232 11.01 26.53 17.73
N GLY A 233 11.89 26.89 16.79
CA GLY A 233 13.35 26.86 16.92
C GLY A 233 13.97 25.47 16.75
N VAL A 234 13.24 24.47 16.22
CA VAL A 234 13.78 23.13 15.97
C VAL A 234 14.43 23.11 14.59
N GLU A 235 15.73 22.91 14.53
CA GLU A 235 16.43 22.61 13.28
C GLU A 235 16.16 21.14 12.90
N ALA A 236 15.65 20.91 11.69
CA ALA A 236 15.36 19.57 11.16
C ALA A 236 15.41 19.57 9.62
N GLN A 237 15.54 18.38 9.04
CA GLN A 237 15.35 18.13 7.61
C GLN A 237 14.03 17.35 7.41
N LEU A 238 13.29 17.68 6.35
CA LEU A 238 12.11 16.93 5.93
C LEU A 238 12.39 16.30 4.55
N LEU A 239 12.34 14.99 4.49
CA LEU A 239 12.48 14.20 3.26
C LEU A 239 11.13 13.66 2.81
N LEU A 240 10.75 13.95 1.56
CA LEU A 240 9.50 13.50 0.95
C LEU A 240 9.84 12.53 -0.19
N ALA A 241 9.75 11.23 0.10
CA ALA A 241 10.00 10.16 -0.86
C ALA A 241 8.69 9.72 -1.52
N GLY A 242 8.67 9.79 -2.84
CA GLY A 242 7.53 9.47 -3.70
C GLY A 242 7.26 10.55 -4.73
N SER A 243 6.31 10.29 -5.61
CA SER A 243 5.84 11.19 -6.65
C SER A 243 4.32 11.13 -6.79
N GLY A 244 3.76 12.01 -7.60
CA GLY A 244 2.33 11.99 -7.88
C GLY A 244 1.81 13.32 -8.44
N PRO A 245 0.49 13.40 -8.70
CA PRO A 245 -0.11 14.58 -9.32
C PRO A 245 0.06 15.87 -8.52
N LEU A 246 0.27 15.79 -7.19
CA LEU A 246 0.47 16.97 -6.34
C LEU A 246 1.95 17.41 -6.21
N THR A 247 2.91 16.73 -6.85
CA THR A 247 4.34 17.03 -6.67
C THR A 247 4.68 18.48 -7.01
N ALA A 248 4.11 19.03 -8.08
CA ALA A 248 4.35 20.42 -8.48
C ALA A 248 3.78 21.43 -7.46
N ASP A 249 2.58 21.15 -6.93
CA ASP A 249 1.93 22.01 -5.93
C ASP A 249 2.71 21.99 -4.60
N LEU A 250 3.24 20.83 -4.21
CA LEU A 250 4.10 20.68 -3.02
C LEU A 250 5.41 21.47 -3.18
N ALA A 251 6.06 21.37 -4.35
CA ALA A 251 7.26 22.15 -4.67
C ALA A 251 7.00 23.67 -4.55
N ALA A 252 5.91 24.15 -5.16
CA ALA A 252 5.50 25.54 -5.08
C ALA A 252 5.18 25.98 -3.62
N SER A 253 4.63 25.07 -2.80
CA SER A 253 4.37 25.36 -1.37
C SER A 253 5.67 25.49 -0.57
N ILE A 254 6.64 24.60 -0.79
CA ILE A 254 7.98 24.64 -0.16
C ILE A 254 8.67 25.97 -0.47
N GLU A 255 8.67 26.40 -1.74
CA GLU A 255 9.27 27.67 -2.17
C GLU A 255 8.58 28.88 -1.52
N ARG A 256 7.24 28.94 -1.55
CA ARG A 256 6.48 30.06 -0.93
C ARG A 256 6.75 30.19 0.56
N GLN A 257 7.02 29.11 1.25
CA GLN A 257 7.30 29.08 2.68
C GLN A 257 8.80 29.26 3.01
N GLY A 258 9.67 29.41 1.99
CA GLY A 258 11.11 29.55 2.17
C GLY A 258 11.80 28.34 2.78
N LEU A 259 11.27 27.12 2.50
CA LEU A 259 11.74 25.87 3.09
C LEU A 259 12.70 25.08 2.20
N GLY A 260 13.10 25.63 1.05
CA GLY A 260 13.85 24.90 0.00
C GLY A 260 15.19 24.30 0.45
N SER A 261 15.81 24.84 1.51
CA SER A 261 17.06 24.29 2.07
C SER A 261 16.84 23.15 3.09
N GLN A 262 15.62 22.95 3.58
CA GLN A 262 15.30 21.98 4.63
C GLN A 262 14.32 20.91 4.19
N VAL A 263 13.54 21.12 3.14
CA VAL A 263 12.59 20.16 2.60
C VAL A 263 13.06 19.65 1.25
N ARG A 264 13.26 18.36 1.12
CA ARG A 264 13.75 17.72 -0.12
C ARG A 264 12.68 16.80 -0.71
N LEU A 265 12.24 17.07 -1.94
CA LEU A 265 11.45 16.16 -2.76
C LEU A 265 12.41 15.16 -3.42
N LEU A 266 12.33 13.89 -3.03
CA LEU A 266 13.28 12.85 -3.47
C LEU A 266 12.83 12.09 -4.72
N GLY A 267 11.55 12.29 -5.17
CA GLY A 267 10.96 11.46 -6.20
C GLY A 267 10.74 10.02 -5.72
N ASP A 268 10.46 9.14 -6.67
CA ASP A 268 10.31 7.72 -6.39
C ASP A 268 11.66 7.08 -6.06
N ARG A 269 11.68 6.29 -4.98
CA ARG A 269 12.90 5.68 -4.44
C ARG A 269 12.73 4.17 -4.29
N ASP A 270 13.79 3.43 -4.59
CA ASP A 270 13.92 1.98 -4.38
C ASP A 270 14.76 1.64 -3.13
N ASP A 271 15.47 2.64 -2.57
CA ASP A 271 16.32 2.52 -1.39
C ASP A 271 15.62 3.02 -0.09
N VAL A 272 14.30 2.81 0.03
CA VAL A 272 13.53 3.17 1.23
C VAL A 272 14.16 2.65 2.53
N PRO A 273 14.74 1.42 2.60
CA PRO A 273 15.43 0.97 3.80
C PRO A 273 16.61 1.87 4.23
N ARG A 274 17.36 2.46 3.28
CA ARG A 274 18.42 3.42 3.57
C ARG A 274 17.86 4.75 4.06
N LEU A 275 16.79 5.25 3.42
CA LEU A 275 16.12 6.49 3.85
C LEU A 275 15.60 6.36 5.29
N LEU A 276 14.97 5.24 5.62
CA LEU A 276 14.52 4.95 6.97
C LEU A 276 15.68 4.84 7.95
N ARG A 277 16.81 4.23 7.57
CA ARG A 277 18.00 4.17 8.43
C ARG A 277 18.57 5.56 8.73
N ALA A 278 18.45 6.50 7.81
CA ALA A 278 18.90 7.90 7.99
C ALA A 278 17.91 8.74 8.83
N ALA A 279 16.65 8.34 8.90
CA ALA A 279 15.58 9.09 9.55
C ALA A 279 15.54 8.88 11.08
N ASP A 280 15.01 9.87 11.80
CA ASP A 280 14.68 9.81 13.22
C ASP A 280 13.18 9.54 13.43
N LEU A 281 12.37 10.01 12.49
CA LEU A 281 10.92 9.95 12.58
C LEU A 281 10.29 9.78 11.19
N LEU A 282 9.36 8.83 11.06
CA LEU A 282 8.41 8.78 9.95
C LEU A 282 7.16 9.59 10.33
N ALA A 283 6.73 10.51 9.48
CA ALA A 283 5.51 11.29 9.67
C ALA A 283 4.48 10.97 8.60
N LEU A 284 3.26 10.54 9.01
CA LEU A 284 2.18 10.14 8.10
C LEU A 284 0.85 10.79 8.51
N PRO A 285 0.58 12.05 8.10
CA PRO A 285 -0.68 12.75 8.40
C PRO A 285 -1.81 12.36 7.43
N SER A 286 -1.87 11.11 7.02
CA SER A 286 -2.84 10.62 6.02
C SER A 286 -4.27 10.76 6.52
N ILE A 287 -5.16 11.20 5.62
CA ILE A 287 -6.61 11.30 5.88
C ILE A 287 -7.25 9.91 5.81
N HIS A 288 -6.79 9.08 4.86
CA HIS A 288 -7.29 7.73 4.65
C HIS A 288 -6.16 6.78 4.27
N GLU A 289 -6.16 5.61 4.89
CA GLU A 289 -5.26 4.50 4.56
C GLU A 289 -6.02 3.17 4.63
N GLY A 290 -5.76 2.29 3.68
CA GLY A 290 -6.16 0.90 3.82
C GLY A 290 -5.22 0.16 4.77
N LEU A 291 -3.92 0.17 4.43
CA LEU A 291 -2.81 -0.31 5.28
C LEU A 291 -1.54 0.48 4.90
N PRO A 292 -1.02 1.36 5.76
CA PRO A 292 0.20 2.12 5.45
C PRO A 292 1.46 1.26 5.66
N VAL A 293 1.88 0.55 4.62
CA VAL A 293 3.07 -0.31 4.65
C VAL A 293 4.32 0.46 5.10
N ALA A 294 4.44 1.74 4.76
CA ALA A 294 5.55 2.60 5.20
C ALA A 294 5.71 2.66 6.73
N VAL A 295 4.62 2.53 7.51
CA VAL A 295 4.67 2.48 8.98
C VAL A 295 5.24 1.13 9.45
N VAL A 296 4.91 0.04 8.78
CA VAL A 296 5.48 -1.29 9.05
C VAL A 296 6.98 -1.29 8.74
N GLU A 297 7.35 -0.72 7.60
CA GLU A 297 8.72 -0.56 7.13
C GLU A 297 9.57 0.28 8.10
N ALA A 298 9.02 1.39 8.58
CA ALA A 298 9.68 2.25 9.58
C ALA A 298 9.95 1.48 10.88
N GLN A 299 8.96 0.72 11.35
CA GLN A 299 9.15 -0.11 12.55
C GLN A 299 10.20 -1.21 12.33
N ALA A 300 10.24 -1.84 11.14
CA ALA A 300 11.29 -2.81 10.81
C ALA A 300 12.69 -2.18 10.79
N ALA A 301 12.81 -0.91 10.41
CA ALA A 301 14.07 -0.16 10.45
C ALA A 301 14.40 0.42 11.84
N GLY A 302 13.53 0.27 12.83
CA GLY A 302 13.68 0.87 14.17
C GLY A 302 13.44 2.38 14.17
N VAL A 303 12.54 2.89 13.32
CA VAL A 303 12.21 4.32 13.22
C VAL A 303 10.86 4.58 13.89
N ARG A 304 10.79 5.64 14.71
CA ARG A 304 9.54 6.11 15.29
C ARG A 304 8.58 6.59 14.22
N CYS A 305 7.30 6.46 14.51
CA CYS A 305 6.24 6.92 13.61
C CYS A 305 5.29 7.88 14.34
N LEU A 306 5.00 9.02 13.72
CA LEU A 306 3.88 9.87 14.08
C LEU A 306 2.85 9.79 12.96
N ILE A 307 1.66 9.27 13.26
CA ILE A 307 0.61 9.03 12.26
C ILE A 307 -0.70 9.69 12.69
N ALA A 308 -1.60 9.92 11.72
CA ALA A 308 -2.94 10.42 12.02
C ALA A 308 -3.78 9.39 12.79
N ASP A 309 -4.72 9.86 13.63
CA ASP A 309 -5.58 9.01 14.47
C ASP A 309 -6.46 8.06 13.66
N ASP A 310 -6.88 8.47 12.45
CA ASP A 310 -7.77 7.71 11.57
C ASP A 310 -7.09 6.55 10.83
N VAL A 311 -5.77 6.43 10.94
CA VAL A 311 -5.03 5.28 10.39
C VAL A 311 -5.30 4.03 11.23
N THR A 312 -5.44 2.86 10.58
CA THR A 312 -5.70 1.59 11.29
C THR A 312 -4.67 1.30 12.38
N ARG A 313 -5.13 0.74 13.51
CA ARG A 313 -4.25 0.32 14.62
C ARG A 313 -3.49 -0.98 14.33
N GLU A 314 -3.88 -1.71 13.33
CA GLU A 314 -3.26 -2.98 12.96
C GLU A 314 -1.77 -2.84 12.58
N VAL A 315 -1.31 -1.63 12.23
CA VAL A 315 0.10 -1.35 11.95
C VAL A 315 0.97 -1.17 13.20
N GLU A 316 0.41 -1.17 14.41
CA GLU A 316 1.16 -1.01 15.66
C GLU A 316 1.77 -2.35 16.10
N ILE A 317 2.99 -2.63 15.62
CA ILE A 317 3.68 -3.91 15.82
C ILE A 317 4.65 -3.85 16.99
N VAL A 318 5.47 -2.79 17.03
CA VAL A 318 6.49 -2.59 18.08
C VAL A 318 5.93 -1.65 19.13
N PRO A 319 5.77 -2.12 20.38
CA PRO A 319 5.17 -1.31 21.46
C PRO A 319 5.88 0.04 21.64
N GLY A 320 5.11 1.13 21.62
CA GLY A 320 5.61 2.49 21.87
C GLY A 320 6.37 3.13 20.71
N LEU A 321 6.45 2.48 19.54
CA LEU A 321 7.11 3.04 18.37
C LEU A 321 6.18 3.91 17.52
N VAL A 322 4.90 3.65 17.55
CA VAL A 322 3.88 4.41 16.83
C VAL A 322 3.15 5.34 17.78
N SER A 323 3.22 6.63 17.51
CA SER A 323 2.46 7.69 18.19
C SER A 323 1.40 8.23 17.24
N ARG A 324 0.29 8.68 17.82
CA ARG A 324 -0.85 9.19 17.06
C ARG A 324 -1.12 10.64 17.39
N ALA A 325 -1.64 11.35 16.40
CA ALA A 325 -2.11 12.72 16.57
C ALA A 325 -3.33 12.99 15.69
N SER A 326 -4.35 13.64 16.26
CA SER A 326 -5.50 14.08 15.51
C SER A 326 -5.12 15.16 14.51
N LEU A 327 -5.62 15.08 13.27
CA LEU A 327 -5.49 16.15 12.27
C LEU A 327 -6.21 17.43 12.72
N ALA A 328 -7.22 17.31 13.59
CA ALA A 328 -7.94 18.45 14.17
C ALA A 328 -7.07 19.35 15.07
N LEU A 329 -5.89 18.89 15.49
CA LEU A 329 -4.91 19.73 16.21
C LEU A 329 -4.34 20.85 15.34
N GLY A 330 -4.55 20.80 14.02
CA GLY A 330 -3.90 21.72 13.08
C GLY A 330 -2.39 21.48 12.90
N ALA A 331 -1.79 22.22 12.00
CA ALA A 331 -0.37 22.10 11.68
C ALA A 331 0.54 22.53 12.84
N ASP A 332 0.13 23.51 13.63
CA ASP A 332 0.81 23.98 14.84
C ASP A 332 0.82 22.92 15.94
N GLY A 333 -0.31 22.27 16.20
CA GLY A 333 -0.40 21.17 17.16
C GLY A 333 0.44 19.95 16.71
N TRP A 334 0.46 19.63 15.41
CA TRP A 334 1.32 18.60 14.86
C TRP A 334 2.81 18.93 15.01
N ALA A 335 3.21 20.23 14.86
CA ALA A 335 4.57 20.66 15.11
C ALA A 335 5.02 20.36 16.55
N GLY A 336 4.14 20.58 17.53
CA GLY A 336 4.36 20.19 18.92
C GLY A 336 4.62 18.68 19.07
N ARG A 337 3.80 17.85 18.43
CA ARG A 337 3.94 16.39 18.45
C ARG A 337 5.22 15.92 17.75
N LEU A 338 5.56 16.50 16.59
CA LEU A 338 6.84 16.23 15.90
C LEU A 338 8.03 16.50 16.83
N ARG A 339 8.04 17.65 17.52
CA ARG A 339 9.10 18.00 18.48
C ARG A 339 9.18 17.02 19.64
N GLU A 340 8.06 16.59 20.18
CA GLU A 340 8.02 15.60 21.27
C GLU A 340 8.63 14.26 20.82
N GLU A 341 8.24 13.75 19.63
CA GLU A 341 8.74 12.49 19.13
C GLU A 341 10.25 12.52 18.79
N LEU A 342 10.75 13.63 18.24
CA LEU A 342 12.17 13.82 17.96
C LEU A 342 13.04 13.82 19.23
N ASN A 343 12.49 14.20 20.38
CA ASN A 343 13.21 14.22 21.67
C ASN A 343 13.17 12.87 22.42
N ARG A 344 12.47 11.84 21.91
CA ARG A 344 12.41 10.53 22.54
C ARG A 344 13.67 9.72 22.21
N PRO A 345 14.15 8.85 23.10
CA PRO A 345 15.33 8.01 22.84
C PRO A 345 15.12 7.09 21.63
N ALA A 346 16.18 6.89 20.84
CA ALA A 346 16.13 5.98 19.68
C ALA A 346 15.84 4.54 20.13
N PRO A 347 14.98 3.81 19.39
CA PRO A 347 14.72 2.39 19.65
C PRO A 347 15.90 1.53 19.20
N ASP A 348 15.95 0.30 19.71
CA ASP A 348 16.90 -0.72 19.22
C ASP A 348 16.40 -1.31 17.89
N PRO A 349 17.06 -1.06 16.76
CA PRO A 349 16.58 -1.50 15.45
C PRO A 349 16.63 -3.04 15.29
N VAL A 350 17.52 -3.74 16.03
CA VAL A 350 17.58 -5.23 15.99
C VAL A 350 16.32 -5.83 16.60
N GLN A 351 15.91 -5.30 17.75
CA GLN A 351 14.69 -5.77 18.43
C GLN A 351 13.43 -5.43 17.63
N CYS A 352 13.40 -4.24 17.00
CA CYS A 352 12.31 -3.80 16.15
C CYS A 352 12.14 -4.71 14.94
N LEU A 353 13.22 -4.99 14.20
CA LEU A 353 13.20 -5.90 13.06
C LEU A 353 12.75 -7.30 13.47
N ALA A 354 13.25 -7.81 14.60
CA ALA A 354 12.84 -9.11 15.11
C ALA A 354 11.35 -9.18 15.50
N ALA A 355 10.78 -8.07 16.00
CA ALA A 355 9.35 -7.98 16.31
C ALA A 355 8.49 -8.00 15.03
N VAL A 356 8.86 -7.21 14.01
CA VAL A 356 8.15 -7.20 12.73
C VAL A 356 8.25 -8.56 12.03
N ARG A 357 9.39 -9.25 12.10
CA ARG A 357 9.56 -10.61 11.55
C ARG A 357 8.60 -11.64 12.16
N ARG A 358 8.27 -11.51 13.45
CA ARG A 358 7.31 -12.40 14.13
C ARG A 358 5.85 -11.98 13.91
N SER A 359 5.61 -10.87 13.26
CA SER A 359 4.28 -10.33 12.99
C SER A 359 3.70 -10.90 11.68
N PRO A 360 2.40 -10.70 11.43
CA PRO A 360 1.78 -11.08 10.16
C PRO A 360 2.27 -10.29 8.94
N PHE A 361 3.13 -9.29 9.13
CA PHE A 361 3.66 -8.42 8.08
C PHE A 361 4.99 -8.90 7.48
N ASP A 362 5.52 -10.03 7.93
CA ASP A 362 6.61 -10.69 7.23
C ASP A 362 6.15 -11.22 5.87
N LEU A 363 6.84 -10.81 4.79
CA LEU A 363 6.44 -11.14 3.42
C LEU A 363 6.41 -12.65 3.17
N GLU A 364 7.44 -13.40 3.58
CA GLU A 364 7.53 -14.83 3.30
C GLU A 364 6.38 -15.58 3.94
N SER A 365 6.13 -15.34 5.23
CA SER A 365 4.99 -15.91 5.95
C SER A 365 3.64 -15.48 5.36
N GLY A 366 3.55 -14.24 4.87
CA GLY A 366 2.37 -13.71 4.17
C GLY A 366 2.10 -14.43 2.86
N CYS A 367 3.15 -14.68 2.06
CA CYS A 367 3.06 -15.42 0.79
C CYS A 367 2.59 -16.86 1.00
N GLU A 368 3.15 -17.57 2.00
CA GLU A 368 2.72 -18.94 2.29
C GLU A 368 1.23 -19.01 2.70
N ARG A 369 0.78 -18.08 3.55
CA ARG A 369 -0.64 -17.98 3.91
C ARG A 369 -1.52 -17.68 2.70
N LEU A 370 -1.07 -16.81 1.79
CA LEU A 370 -1.79 -16.51 0.56
C LEU A 370 -1.93 -17.73 -0.34
N LEU A 371 -0.85 -18.50 -0.53
CA LEU A 371 -0.87 -19.74 -1.34
C LEU A 371 -1.73 -20.82 -0.70
N GLU A 372 -1.68 -20.97 0.61
CA GLU A 372 -2.55 -21.93 1.33
C GLU A 372 -4.03 -21.52 1.22
N MET A 373 -4.35 -20.23 1.29
CA MET A 373 -5.71 -19.72 1.07
C MET A 373 -6.23 -20.09 -0.34
N TYR A 374 -5.40 -19.99 -1.38
CA TYR A 374 -5.79 -20.41 -2.74
C TYR A 374 -6.08 -21.91 -2.79
N ARG A 375 -5.19 -22.74 -2.20
CA ARG A 375 -5.36 -24.21 -2.17
C ARG A 375 -6.61 -24.63 -1.39
N GLN A 376 -6.89 -24.00 -0.25
CA GLN A 376 -8.08 -24.28 0.57
C GLN A 376 -9.36 -23.86 -0.16
N GLY A 377 -9.37 -22.68 -0.80
CA GLY A 377 -10.52 -22.21 -1.57
C GLY A 377 -10.90 -23.15 -2.72
N LEU A 378 -9.90 -23.70 -3.41
CA LEU A 378 -10.14 -24.68 -4.48
C LEU A 378 -10.69 -26.01 -3.94
N ARG A 379 -10.18 -26.51 -2.81
CA ARG A 379 -10.74 -27.71 -2.16
C ARG A 379 -12.21 -27.55 -1.75
N SER A 380 -12.61 -26.34 -1.41
CA SER A 380 -13.99 -26.02 -0.99
C SER A 380 -14.93 -25.73 -2.17
N ALA A 381 -14.38 -25.47 -3.36
CA ALA A 381 -15.14 -25.17 -4.58
C ALA A 381 -15.53 -26.45 -5.37
N HIS A 382 -14.89 -27.57 -5.05
CA HIS A 382 -15.21 -28.94 -5.54
C HIS A 382 -16.03 -29.71 -4.51
#